data_c6bfc4e8083b3e52b5550762bc54b0b6
#
_entry.id   c6bfc4e8083b3e52b5550762bc54b0b6
#
_cell.length_a   1.000
_cell.length_b   1.000
_cell.length_c   1.000
_cell.angle_alpha   90.00
_cell.angle_beta   90.00
_cell.angle_gamma   90.00
#
_symmetry.space_group_name_H-M   'P 1'
#
loop_
_entity.id
_entity.type
_entity.pdbx_description
1 polymer ?
#
loop_
_entity_poly.entity_id
_entity_poly.type
_entity_poly.pdbx_seq_one_letter_code
_entity_poly.pdbx_strand_id
1 'polypeptide(L)'
;MQHSDGRVELRPEAAEAIRRSPLYNKDLAPVPVERRNWTTYNYAALWISMAHCIPTYMLSSGLISAGMNWWQALITILLGNTIVLIPILLNSHPGTKYGIPFPVFARAAYGTYGSNLPALMRAIVACGWFGIQAWIGGEALDTFLAAIIPGWTILLGGPIGGHMVTEWLSFLLFWGLNIYIIYRGMDLLRKVENWAAPFVLIMTALLLGWAIWKAHGLGYLLTQQSNFHSFREFWPIFIISLTGMIGFWATLSLNMPDFTRFGHSQREQAIGQVVALPTTMTLFAAMSVVITSAALVIYPHMKMDELWDPIKLVGQFHNVAVIAISMFTVVVATLAVNIAANVVSPANDFANAFPKWISFRTGGLITGVVGILMQPWRLLADPSGYIFAWLVGYSGGLGSIAGVLIADYWFVRNKRLELGDLYRTKGSYTYSSGWNWRAVLATLIGCTLAWIGLVVPLLRPLYDYAWFVGFGAAAITYLLLMKIAPPQSPEALENRHGKSRVVGEAFYAPGSDSDKAKVVEQIS
;
A
#
# COMPACT_ATOMS: atom_id res chain seq x y z
N MET A 1 9.12 -27.93 6.45
CA MET A 1 10.60 -28.08 6.49
C MET A 1 11.23 -26.71 6.64
N GLN A 2 12.27 -26.60 7.44
CA GLN A 2 13.08 -25.38 7.56
C GLN A 2 14.39 -25.59 6.80
N HIS A 3 14.71 -24.68 5.89
CA HIS A 3 15.96 -24.68 5.12
C HIS A 3 17.09 -24.03 5.95
N SER A 4 18.33 -24.28 5.58
CA SER A 4 19.53 -23.76 6.26
C SER A 4 19.58 -22.21 6.30
N ASP A 5 18.93 -21.54 5.36
CA ASP A 5 18.81 -20.08 5.26
C ASP A 5 17.63 -19.51 6.09
N GLY A 6 16.94 -20.34 6.86
CA GLY A 6 15.83 -19.98 7.73
C GLY A 6 14.46 -19.87 7.04
N ARG A 7 14.37 -20.10 5.73
CA ARG A 7 13.08 -20.19 5.03
C ARG A 7 12.35 -21.47 5.41
N VAL A 8 11.02 -21.37 5.45
CA VAL A 8 10.13 -22.49 5.83
C VAL A 8 9.25 -22.87 4.66
N GLU A 9 9.07 -24.17 4.45
CA GLU A 9 8.22 -24.75 3.42
C GLU A 9 7.39 -25.90 3.95
N LEU A 10 6.19 -26.10 3.40
CA LEU A 10 5.39 -27.29 3.70
C LEU A 10 6.03 -28.53 3.09
N ARG A 11 5.87 -29.67 3.74
CA ARG A 11 6.16 -30.96 3.12
C ARG A 11 5.13 -31.23 2.01
N PRO A 12 5.45 -32.06 0.99
CA PRO A 12 4.53 -32.35 -0.10
C PRO A 12 3.16 -32.85 0.37
N GLU A 13 3.13 -33.73 1.37
CA GLU A 13 1.90 -34.28 1.95
C GLU A 13 1.05 -33.20 2.61
N ALA A 14 1.70 -32.27 3.33
CA ALA A 14 1.04 -31.14 3.96
C ALA A 14 0.53 -30.13 2.93
N ALA A 15 1.29 -29.90 1.87
CA ALA A 15 0.89 -29.04 0.76
C ALA A 15 -0.34 -29.61 0.04
N GLU A 16 -0.43 -30.93 -0.13
CA GLU A 16 -1.61 -31.58 -0.69
C GLU A 16 -2.81 -31.51 0.27
N ALA A 17 -2.58 -31.73 1.58
CA ALA A 17 -3.65 -31.67 2.57
C ALA A 17 -4.31 -30.28 2.68
N ILE A 18 -3.54 -29.19 2.60
CA ILE A 18 -4.12 -27.84 2.66
C ILE A 18 -4.97 -27.52 1.43
N ARG A 19 -4.73 -28.13 0.27
CA ARG A 19 -5.55 -27.91 -0.95
C ARG A 19 -7.01 -28.29 -0.76
N ARG A 20 -7.29 -29.22 0.14
CA ARG A 20 -8.67 -29.67 0.47
C ARG A 20 -9.37 -28.74 1.47
N SER A 21 -8.66 -27.80 2.06
CA SER A 21 -9.22 -26.87 3.02
C SER A 21 -10.20 -25.87 2.37
N PRO A 22 -11.29 -25.48 3.06
CA PRO A 22 -12.16 -24.40 2.61
C PRO A 22 -11.48 -23.02 2.63
N LEU A 23 -10.37 -22.87 3.38
CA LEU A 23 -9.57 -21.65 3.46
C LEU A 23 -8.49 -21.58 2.35
N TYR A 24 -8.35 -22.63 1.55
CA TYR A 24 -7.37 -22.67 0.48
C TYR A 24 -7.84 -21.91 -0.75
N ASN A 25 -6.94 -21.09 -1.28
CA ASN A 25 -7.02 -20.48 -2.60
C ASN A 25 -5.63 -20.58 -3.23
N LYS A 26 -5.55 -20.95 -4.52
CA LYS A 26 -4.26 -21.12 -5.21
C LYS A 26 -3.42 -19.85 -5.24
N ASP A 27 -4.06 -18.68 -5.31
CA ASP A 27 -3.40 -17.37 -5.37
C ASP A 27 -2.84 -16.96 -3.99
N LEU A 28 -3.38 -17.54 -2.90
CA LEU A 28 -2.96 -17.36 -1.52
C LEU A 28 -2.06 -18.49 -1.00
N ALA A 29 -1.78 -19.50 -1.81
CA ALA A 29 -0.94 -20.63 -1.42
C ALA A 29 0.49 -20.18 -1.09
N PRO A 30 1.19 -20.89 -0.17
CA PRO A 30 2.60 -20.61 0.09
C PRO A 30 3.43 -20.79 -1.19
N VAL A 31 4.29 -19.84 -1.47
CA VAL A 31 5.20 -19.90 -2.61
C VAL A 31 6.29 -20.95 -2.31
N PRO A 32 6.52 -21.96 -3.17
CA PRO A 32 7.61 -22.91 -3.00
C PRO A 32 8.98 -22.21 -2.98
N VAL A 33 9.95 -22.75 -2.20
CA VAL A 33 11.27 -22.11 -2.02
C VAL A 33 11.99 -21.93 -3.34
N GLU A 34 11.83 -22.84 -4.30
CA GLU A 34 12.44 -22.77 -5.64
C GLU A 34 11.96 -21.55 -6.46
N ARG A 35 10.76 -21.04 -6.15
CA ARG A 35 10.18 -19.86 -6.80
C ARG A 35 10.43 -18.56 -6.02
N ARG A 36 11.09 -18.62 -4.87
CA ARG A 36 11.47 -17.45 -4.06
C ARG A 36 12.85 -16.94 -4.53
N ASN A 37 12.86 -16.24 -5.64
CA ASN A 37 14.07 -15.82 -6.36
C ASN A 37 14.23 -14.29 -6.46
N TRP A 38 13.38 -13.51 -5.79
CA TRP A 38 13.52 -12.06 -5.78
C TRP A 38 14.74 -11.64 -4.97
N THR A 39 15.58 -10.83 -5.60
CA THR A 39 16.83 -10.30 -5.06
C THR A 39 16.68 -8.83 -4.65
N THR A 40 17.74 -8.23 -4.12
CA THR A 40 17.82 -6.79 -3.81
C THR A 40 17.38 -5.92 -4.98
N TYR A 41 17.77 -6.29 -6.21
CA TYR A 41 17.39 -5.56 -7.42
C TYR A 41 15.88 -5.52 -7.64
N ASN A 42 15.19 -6.65 -7.44
CA ASN A 42 13.73 -6.71 -7.65
C ASN A 42 12.97 -5.82 -6.66
N TYR A 43 13.40 -5.77 -5.40
CA TYR A 43 12.81 -4.86 -4.41
C TYR A 43 13.12 -3.41 -4.67
N ALA A 44 14.34 -3.09 -5.11
CA ALA A 44 14.70 -1.74 -5.51
C ALA A 44 13.87 -1.30 -6.74
N ALA A 45 13.76 -2.14 -7.76
CA ALA A 45 12.96 -1.87 -8.94
C ALA A 45 11.46 -1.67 -8.61
N LEU A 46 10.92 -2.48 -7.68
CA LEU A 46 9.54 -2.34 -7.21
C LEU A 46 9.30 -0.95 -6.60
N TRP A 47 10.18 -0.50 -5.70
CA TRP A 47 10.03 0.82 -5.07
C TRP A 47 10.26 1.97 -6.05
N ILE A 48 11.24 1.84 -6.96
CA ILE A 48 11.46 2.82 -8.02
C ILE A 48 10.20 2.96 -8.88
N SER A 49 9.61 1.84 -9.29
CA SER A 49 8.38 1.86 -10.09
C SER A 49 7.21 2.50 -9.35
N MET A 50 6.96 2.12 -8.11
CA MET A 50 5.81 2.62 -7.34
C MET A 50 5.95 4.09 -6.90
N ALA A 51 7.18 4.56 -6.63
CA ALA A 51 7.41 5.95 -6.20
C ALA A 51 7.21 6.98 -7.33
N HIS A 52 7.43 6.59 -8.60
CA HIS A 52 7.31 7.47 -9.75
C HIS A 52 5.86 7.57 -10.25
N CYS A 53 5.02 8.23 -9.48
CA CYS A 53 3.62 8.45 -9.83
C CYS A 53 3.16 9.86 -9.49
N ILE A 54 2.09 10.29 -10.14
CA ILE A 54 1.49 11.61 -9.92
C ILE A 54 1.12 11.87 -8.45
N PRO A 55 0.53 10.91 -7.69
CA PRO A 55 0.27 11.12 -6.28
C PRO A 55 1.53 11.47 -5.45
N THR A 56 2.70 10.90 -5.77
CA THR A 56 3.96 11.29 -5.10
C THR A 56 4.38 12.72 -5.46
N TYR A 57 4.17 13.15 -6.70
CA TYR A 57 4.37 14.54 -7.09
C TYR A 57 3.46 15.45 -6.27
N MET A 58 2.18 15.13 -6.20
CA MET A 58 1.16 15.90 -5.48
C MET A 58 1.43 15.97 -3.95
N LEU A 59 2.09 14.97 -3.35
CA LEU A 59 2.55 15.07 -1.96
C LEU A 59 3.49 16.26 -1.77
N SER A 60 4.51 16.35 -2.60
CA SER A 60 5.56 17.35 -2.47
C SER A 60 5.03 18.74 -2.78
N SER A 61 4.32 18.90 -3.88
CA SER A 61 3.69 20.16 -4.28
C SER A 61 2.63 20.61 -3.29
N GLY A 62 1.87 19.67 -2.71
CA GLY A 62 0.90 19.92 -1.64
C GLY A 62 1.55 20.47 -0.37
N LEU A 63 2.74 20.01 0.01
CA LEU A 63 3.48 20.56 1.16
C LEU A 63 3.97 22.01 0.89
N ILE A 64 4.42 22.30 -0.34
CA ILE A 64 4.74 23.66 -0.76
C ILE A 64 3.48 24.53 -0.70
N SER A 65 2.36 24.06 -1.22
CA SER A 65 1.07 24.77 -1.16
C SER A 65 0.60 25.00 0.29
N ALA A 66 0.94 24.10 1.22
CA ALA A 66 0.66 24.24 2.65
C ALA A 66 1.59 25.24 3.36
N GLY A 67 2.53 25.88 2.63
CA GLY A 67 3.41 26.93 3.15
C GLY A 67 4.81 26.47 3.55
N MET A 68 5.17 25.22 3.33
CA MET A 68 6.53 24.72 3.56
C MET A 68 7.47 25.24 2.46
N ASN A 69 8.71 25.56 2.84
CA ASN A 69 9.76 25.74 1.84
C ASN A 69 10.32 24.38 1.39
N TRP A 70 11.20 24.40 0.39
CA TRP A 70 11.72 23.20 -0.25
C TRP A 70 12.37 22.20 0.72
N TRP A 71 13.19 22.66 1.67
CA TRP A 71 13.88 21.76 2.60
C TRP A 71 12.93 21.20 3.69
N GLN A 72 11.95 21.98 4.15
CA GLN A 72 10.91 21.51 5.08
C GLN A 72 10.08 20.40 4.44
N ALA A 73 9.67 20.57 3.19
CA ALA A 73 8.94 19.57 2.43
C ALA A 73 9.77 18.28 2.25
N LEU A 74 11.03 18.40 1.82
CA LEU A 74 11.92 17.25 1.61
C LEU A 74 12.23 16.48 2.90
N ILE A 75 12.48 17.17 4.01
CA ILE A 75 12.71 16.53 5.31
C ILE A 75 11.44 15.81 5.78
N THR A 76 10.27 16.40 5.62
CA THR A 76 8.99 15.78 5.99
C THR A 76 8.78 14.49 5.22
N ILE A 77 9.05 14.49 3.92
CA ILE A 77 8.92 13.31 3.06
C ILE A 77 9.96 12.24 3.42
N LEU A 78 11.22 12.62 3.61
CA LEU A 78 12.30 11.70 4.00
C LEU A 78 11.98 11.03 5.34
N LEU A 79 11.57 11.80 6.35
CA LEU A 79 11.23 11.28 7.67
C LEU A 79 10.02 10.35 7.62
N GLY A 80 8.94 10.73 6.93
CA GLY A 80 7.75 9.89 6.80
C GLY A 80 8.06 8.55 6.14
N ASN A 81 8.86 8.56 5.06
CA ASN A 81 9.27 7.34 4.36
C ASN A 81 10.24 6.48 5.19
N THR A 82 11.11 7.11 5.98
CA THR A 82 12.01 6.38 6.89
C THR A 82 11.25 5.73 8.05
N ILE A 83 10.25 6.42 8.60
CA ILE A 83 9.43 5.89 9.70
C ILE A 83 8.57 4.72 9.21
N VAL A 84 7.87 4.87 8.09
CA VAL A 84 7.00 3.81 7.56
C VAL A 84 7.79 2.60 7.05
N LEU A 85 9.05 2.76 6.68
CA LEU A 85 9.95 1.65 6.32
C LEU A 85 10.10 0.64 7.47
N ILE A 86 10.05 1.08 8.73
CA ILE A 86 10.19 0.18 9.89
C ILE A 86 9.07 -0.88 9.90
N PRO A 87 7.78 -0.55 9.96
CA PRO A 87 6.73 -1.55 9.91
C PRO A 87 6.69 -2.32 8.57
N ILE A 88 7.09 -1.71 7.46
CA ILE A 88 7.25 -2.40 6.17
C ILE A 88 8.25 -3.56 6.32
N LEU A 89 9.44 -3.33 6.86
CA LEU A 89 10.47 -4.36 7.05
C LEU A 89 10.02 -5.43 8.05
N LEU A 90 9.39 -5.03 9.15
CA LEU A 90 8.92 -5.95 10.16
C LEU A 90 7.85 -6.91 9.63
N ASN A 91 6.90 -6.41 8.82
CA ASN A 91 5.87 -7.23 8.20
C ASN A 91 6.35 -7.97 6.93
N SER A 92 7.44 -7.53 6.29
CA SER A 92 8.09 -8.25 5.20
C SER A 92 8.67 -9.60 5.62
N HIS A 93 9.14 -9.69 6.85
CA HIS A 93 9.85 -10.86 7.36
C HIS A 93 9.03 -12.17 7.25
N PRO A 94 7.75 -12.26 7.68
CA PRO A 94 6.95 -13.47 7.52
C PRO A 94 6.71 -13.86 6.06
N GLY A 95 6.56 -12.88 5.15
CA GLY A 95 6.44 -13.14 3.71
C GLY A 95 7.64 -13.93 3.18
N THR A 96 8.85 -13.45 3.38
CA THR A 96 10.08 -14.13 2.95
C THR A 96 10.31 -15.44 3.70
N LYS A 97 10.05 -15.48 5.02
CA LYS A 97 10.27 -16.69 5.81
C LYS A 97 9.36 -17.84 5.41
N TYR A 98 8.06 -17.57 5.23
CA TYR A 98 7.04 -18.59 5.05
C TYR A 98 6.46 -18.66 3.62
N GLY A 99 6.78 -17.69 2.76
CA GLY A 99 6.25 -17.63 1.39
C GLY A 99 4.77 -17.28 1.32
N ILE A 100 4.19 -16.60 2.31
CA ILE A 100 2.76 -16.33 2.46
C ILE A 100 2.41 -14.87 2.21
N PRO A 101 1.23 -14.57 1.63
CA PRO A 101 0.73 -13.21 1.45
C PRO A 101 0.16 -12.63 2.76
N PHE A 102 -0.09 -11.32 2.75
CA PHE A 102 -0.59 -10.57 3.90
C PHE A 102 -1.87 -11.15 4.53
N PRO A 103 -2.97 -11.45 3.81
CA PRO A 103 -4.19 -11.90 4.47
C PRO A 103 -4.02 -13.27 5.14
N VAL A 104 -3.13 -14.13 4.62
CA VAL A 104 -2.79 -15.40 5.26
C VAL A 104 -1.93 -15.17 6.50
N PHE A 105 -0.96 -14.25 6.43
CA PHE A 105 -0.18 -13.86 7.60
C PHE A 105 -1.08 -13.32 8.72
N ALA A 106 -2.06 -12.49 8.40
CA ALA A 106 -3.01 -11.93 9.34
C ALA A 106 -3.83 -12.99 10.10
N ARG A 107 -4.01 -14.20 9.54
CA ARG A 107 -4.69 -15.31 10.23
C ARG A 107 -4.03 -15.69 11.55
N ALA A 108 -2.71 -15.51 11.65
CA ALA A 108 -1.99 -15.81 12.89
C ALA A 108 -2.44 -14.91 14.06
N ALA A 109 -2.60 -13.62 13.82
CA ALA A 109 -2.99 -12.65 14.85
C ALA A 109 -4.51 -12.59 15.05
N TYR A 110 -5.29 -12.58 13.97
CA TYR A 110 -6.73 -12.32 14.00
C TYR A 110 -7.61 -13.58 14.01
N GLY A 111 -7.04 -14.73 13.67
CA GLY A 111 -7.78 -15.98 13.44
C GLY A 111 -8.11 -16.21 11.97
N THR A 112 -8.52 -17.43 11.64
CA THR A 112 -8.74 -17.88 10.26
C THR A 112 -9.83 -17.09 9.52
N TYR A 113 -10.88 -16.68 10.21
CA TYR A 113 -11.94 -15.81 9.67
C TYR A 113 -11.76 -14.35 10.08
N GLY A 114 -11.20 -14.11 11.28
CA GLY A 114 -10.95 -12.76 11.77
C GLY A 114 -9.96 -11.97 10.92
N SER A 115 -9.07 -12.64 10.18
CA SER A 115 -8.16 -12.01 9.22
C SER A 115 -8.86 -11.25 8.09
N ASN A 116 -10.15 -11.51 7.86
CA ASN A 116 -10.94 -10.75 6.90
C ASN A 116 -11.15 -9.29 7.34
N LEU A 117 -11.13 -9.00 8.65
CA LEU A 117 -11.23 -7.61 9.13
C LEU A 117 -10.06 -6.74 8.63
N PRO A 118 -8.78 -7.05 8.96
CA PRO A 118 -7.66 -6.27 8.45
C PRO A 118 -7.52 -6.35 6.92
N ALA A 119 -7.82 -7.48 6.30
CA ALA A 119 -7.78 -7.64 4.86
C ALA A 119 -8.76 -6.71 4.14
N LEU A 120 -10.03 -6.69 4.56
CA LEU A 120 -11.05 -5.83 3.94
C LEU A 120 -10.83 -4.35 4.24
N MET A 121 -10.41 -3.97 5.45
CA MET A 121 -10.04 -2.58 5.77
C MET A 121 -8.93 -2.08 4.82
N ARG A 122 -7.90 -2.89 4.62
CA ARG A 122 -6.82 -2.57 3.71
C ARG A 122 -7.29 -2.56 2.24
N ALA A 123 -8.12 -3.53 1.83
CA ALA A 123 -8.65 -3.62 0.47
C ALA A 123 -9.47 -2.38 0.09
N ILE A 124 -10.32 -1.87 0.99
CA ILE A 124 -11.10 -0.65 0.77
C ILE A 124 -10.19 0.55 0.49
N VAL A 125 -9.13 0.72 1.29
CA VAL A 125 -8.15 1.81 1.06
C VAL A 125 -7.46 1.66 -0.31
N ALA A 126 -7.11 0.43 -0.70
CA ALA A 126 -6.51 0.17 -2.01
C ALA A 126 -7.49 0.41 -3.17
N CYS A 127 -8.79 0.15 -2.98
CA CYS A 127 -9.81 0.53 -3.95
C CYS A 127 -9.88 2.05 -4.14
N GLY A 128 -9.76 2.83 -3.04
CA GLY A 128 -9.68 4.28 -3.13
C GLY A 128 -8.44 4.74 -3.91
N TRP A 129 -7.29 4.16 -3.65
CA TRP A 129 -6.07 4.42 -4.42
C TRP A 129 -6.21 4.04 -5.90
N PHE A 130 -6.86 2.92 -6.20
CA PHE A 130 -7.18 2.54 -7.58
C PHE A 130 -8.03 3.62 -8.26
N GLY A 131 -9.07 4.10 -7.58
CA GLY A 131 -9.93 5.16 -8.07
C GLY A 131 -9.16 6.47 -8.33
N ILE A 132 -8.34 6.91 -7.36
CA ILE A 132 -7.48 8.10 -7.46
C ILE A 132 -6.58 8.01 -8.69
N GLN A 133 -5.86 6.90 -8.86
CA GLN A 133 -5.00 6.70 -10.03
C GLN A 133 -5.78 6.60 -11.34
N ALA A 134 -6.98 6.01 -11.30
CA ALA A 134 -7.84 5.94 -12.49
C ALA A 134 -8.35 7.32 -12.90
N TRP A 135 -8.68 8.19 -11.93
CA TRP A 135 -9.08 9.56 -12.19
C TRP A 135 -7.92 10.37 -12.80
N ILE A 136 -6.74 10.35 -12.16
CA ILE A 136 -5.52 11.00 -12.66
C ILE A 136 -5.18 10.56 -14.10
N GLY A 137 -5.24 9.25 -14.36
CA GLY A 137 -4.98 8.73 -15.71
C GLY A 137 -6.04 9.16 -16.72
N GLY A 138 -7.29 9.32 -16.28
CA GLY A 138 -8.39 9.89 -17.06
C GLY A 138 -8.16 11.36 -17.40
N GLU A 139 -7.79 12.20 -16.42
CA GLU A 139 -7.45 13.61 -16.63
C GLU A 139 -6.25 13.78 -17.59
N ALA A 140 -5.22 12.94 -17.45
CA ALA A 140 -4.09 12.93 -18.36
C ALA A 140 -4.50 12.53 -19.79
N LEU A 141 -5.38 11.55 -19.92
CA LEU A 141 -5.93 11.13 -21.22
C LEU A 141 -6.81 12.24 -21.83
N ASP A 142 -7.62 12.92 -21.05
CA ASP A 142 -8.44 14.04 -21.49
C ASP A 142 -7.57 15.19 -22.01
N THR A 143 -6.56 15.58 -21.24
CA THR A 143 -5.59 16.62 -21.63
C THR A 143 -4.79 16.22 -22.88
N PHE A 144 -4.43 14.93 -23.01
CA PHE A 144 -3.80 14.40 -24.21
C PHE A 144 -4.71 14.54 -25.43
N LEU A 145 -5.98 14.13 -25.32
CA LEU A 145 -6.94 14.19 -26.41
C LEU A 145 -7.27 15.64 -26.78
N ALA A 146 -7.40 16.53 -25.79
CA ALA A 146 -7.61 17.96 -26.00
C ALA A 146 -6.44 18.63 -26.77
N ALA A 147 -5.21 18.16 -26.56
CA ALA A 147 -4.05 18.68 -27.26
C ALA A 147 -4.03 18.29 -28.76
N ILE A 148 -4.52 17.10 -29.13
CA ILE A 148 -4.43 16.57 -30.50
C ILE A 148 -5.74 16.69 -31.27
N ILE A 149 -6.89 16.84 -30.61
CA ILE A 149 -8.21 16.93 -31.23
C ILE A 149 -8.79 18.35 -30.99
N PRO A 150 -8.83 19.20 -32.02
CA PRO A 150 -9.44 20.53 -31.88
C PRO A 150 -10.90 20.45 -31.41
N GLY A 151 -11.23 21.25 -30.41
CA GLY A 151 -12.59 21.30 -29.87
C GLY A 151 -12.98 20.11 -28.96
N TRP A 152 -12.04 19.23 -28.60
CA TRP A 152 -12.30 18.06 -27.75
C TRP A 152 -13.12 18.41 -26.51
N THR A 153 -12.72 19.41 -25.72
CA THR A 153 -13.34 19.77 -24.44
C THR A 153 -14.83 20.11 -24.52
N ILE A 154 -15.29 20.60 -25.67
CA ILE A 154 -16.70 20.98 -25.87
C ILE A 154 -17.45 20.00 -26.78
N LEU A 155 -16.78 18.95 -27.26
CA LEU A 155 -17.32 18.03 -28.29
C LEU A 155 -18.60 17.32 -27.83
N LEU A 156 -18.71 16.98 -26.54
CA LEU A 156 -19.82 16.21 -25.97
C LEU A 156 -20.75 17.06 -25.07
N GLY A 157 -20.66 18.38 -25.16
CA GLY A 157 -21.53 19.30 -24.39
C GLY A 157 -20.87 19.87 -23.13
N GLY A 158 -21.70 20.46 -22.27
CA GLY A 158 -21.27 21.17 -21.07
C GLY A 158 -20.96 20.25 -19.86
N PRO A 159 -20.59 20.84 -18.73
CA PRO A 159 -20.17 20.10 -17.54
C PRO A 159 -21.35 19.35 -16.87
N ILE A 160 -21.06 18.17 -16.32
CA ILE A 160 -21.94 17.37 -15.47
C ILE A 160 -21.22 17.15 -14.14
N GLY A 161 -21.85 17.52 -13.01
CA GLY A 161 -21.28 17.33 -11.69
C GLY A 161 -19.96 18.10 -11.45
N GLY A 162 -19.75 19.21 -12.15
CA GLY A 162 -18.55 20.05 -12.03
C GLY A 162 -17.42 19.65 -12.99
N HIS A 163 -17.56 18.60 -13.77
CA HIS A 163 -16.56 18.09 -14.72
C HIS A 163 -17.13 18.01 -16.14
N MET A 164 -16.32 18.25 -17.16
CA MET A 164 -16.74 18.15 -18.56
C MET A 164 -17.11 16.70 -18.90
N VAL A 165 -18.05 16.52 -19.84
CA VAL A 165 -18.43 15.17 -20.29
C VAL A 165 -17.24 14.42 -20.88
N THR A 166 -16.31 15.11 -21.51
CA THR A 166 -15.06 14.54 -22.04
C THR A 166 -14.14 14.02 -20.93
N GLU A 167 -14.05 14.70 -19.78
CA GLU A 167 -13.32 14.22 -18.60
C GLU A 167 -13.90 12.90 -18.09
N TRP A 168 -15.24 12.80 -18.00
CA TRP A 168 -15.91 11.55 -17.62
C TRP A 168 -15.65 10.43 -18.62
N LEU A 169 -15.71 10.73 -19.93
CA LEU A 169 -15.42 9.75 -20.96
C LEU A 169 -13.96 9.26 -20.88
N SER A 170 -13.01 10.18 -20.75
CA SER A 170 -11.59 9.87 -20.62
C SER A 170 -11.29 9.04 -19.37
N PHE A 171 -11.93 9.39 -18.24
CA PHE A 171 -11.87 8.59 -17.01
C PHE A 171 -12.38 7.15 -17.21
N LEU A 172 -13.55 6.98 -17.83
CA LEU A 172 -14.12 5.66 -18.08
C LEU A 172 -13.30 4.85 -19.10
N LEU A 173 -12.72 5.50 -20.11
CA LEU A 173 -11.80 4.87 -21.06
C LEU A 173 -10.53 4.38 -20.35
N PHE A 174 -9.93 5.21 -19.51
CA PHE A 174 -8.75 4.83 -18.76
C PHE A 174 -9.07 3.74 -17.74
N TRP A 175 -10.19 3.82 -17.02
CA TRP A 175 -10.69 2.77 -16.15
C TRP A 175 -10.88 1.45 -16.90
N GLY A 176 -11.55 1.50 -18.08
CA GLY A 176 -11.75 0.32 -18.93
C GLY A 176 -10.44 -0.32 -19.39
N LEU A 177 -9.42 0.49 -19.67
CA LEU A 177 -8.08 0.01 -20.01
C LEU A 177 -7.41 -0.72 -18.83
N ASN A 178 -7.53 -0.20 -17.60
CA ASN A 178 -7.09 -0.90 -16.38
C ASN A 178 -7.80 -2.26 -16.23
N ILE A 179 -9.13 -2.28 -16.38
CA ILE A 179 -9.93 -3.51 -16.30
C ILE A 179 -9.52 -4.51 -17.37
N TYR A 180 -9.28 -4.06 -18.59
CA TYR A 180 -8.81 -4.92 -19.70
C TYR A 180 -7.47 -5.60 -19.35
N ILE A 181 -6.49 -4.85 -18.82
CA ILE A 181 -5.19 -5.42 -18.44
C ILE A 181 -5.34 -6.42 -17.28
N ILE A 182 -6.15 -6.10 -16.27
CA ILE A 182 -6.46 -7.02 -15.15
C ILE A 182 -7.04 -8.34 -15.69
N TYR A 183 -7.96 -8.25 -16.63
CA TYR A 183 -8.57 -9.43 -17.24
C TYR A 183 -7.57 -10.26 -18.05
N ARG A 184 -6.67 -9.62 -18.81
CA ARG A 184 -5.60 -10.27 -19.60
C ARG A 184 -4.52 -10.90 -18.72
N GLY A 185 -4.31 -10.37 -17.52
CA GLY A 185 -3.43 -10.94 -16.49
C GLY A 185 -2.01 -10.36 -16.47
N MET A 186 -1.19 -10.94 -15.57
CA MET A 186 0.12 -10.40 -15.18
C MET A 186 1.18 -10.33 -16.29
N ASP A 187 1.07 -11.16 -17.33
CA ASP A 187 2.05 -11.17 -18.43
C ASP A 187 2.02 -9.88 -19.27
N LEU A 188 0.81 -9.35 -19.50
CA LEU A 188 0.65 -8.07 -20.20
C LEU A 188 1.15 -6.93 -19.32
N LEU A 189 0.83 -6.95 -18.02
CA LEU A 189 1.30 -5.95 -17.07
C LEU A 189 2.84 -5.88 -17.06
N ARG A 190 3.53 -7.01 -16.91
CA ARG A 190 5.01 -7.06 -16.91
C ARG A 190 5.61 -6.42 -18.18
N LYS A 191 5.01 -6.64 -19.36
CA LYS A 191 5.48 -6.02 -20.59
C LYS A 191 5.33 -4.50 -20.57
N VAL A 192 4.20 -4.01 -20.07
CA VAL A 192 3.93 -2.58 -19.91
C VAL A 192 4.91 -1.94 -18.93
N GLU A 193 5.12 -2.55 -17.75
CA GLU A 193 6.04 -2.05 -16.73
C GLU A 193 7.49 -1.96 -17.20
N ASN A 194 7.98 -2.98 -17.90
CA ASN A 194 9.35 -3.02 -18.39
C ASN A 194 9.68 -1.87 -19.35
N TRP A 195 8.70 -1.40 -20.11
CA TRP A 195 8.85 -0.28 -21.03
C TRP A 195 8.54 1.06 -20.36
N ALA A 196 7.50 1.11 -19.52
CA ALA A 196 7.04 2.34 -18.89
C ALA A 196 8.07 2.95 -17.95
N ALA A 197 8.73 2.14 -17.10
CA ALA A 197 9.63 2.64 -16.08
C ALA A 197 10.80 3.49 -16.65
N PRO A 198 11.62 3.02 -17.59
CA PRO A 198 12.70 3.84 -18.16
C PRO A 198 12.16 5.05 -18.93
N PHE A 199 11.04 4.91 -19.63
CA PHE A 199 10.43 6.00 -20.36
C PHE A 199 9.99 7.14 -19.44
N VAL A 200 9.30 6.83 -18.34
CA VAL A 200 8.85 7.82 -17.35
C VAL A 200 10.02 8.55 -16.70
N LEU A 201 11.09 7.83 -16.34
CA LEU A 201 12.30 8.45 -15.77
C LEU A 201 12.93 9.46 -16.71
N ILE A 202 13.08 9.10 -17.99
CA ILE A 202 13.62 10.00 -19.02
C ILE A 202 12.73 11.24 -19.16
N MET A 203 11.42 11.05 -19.27
CA MET A 203 10.48 12.16 -19.45
C MET A 203 10.44 13.09 -18.23
N THR A 204 10.50 12.54 -17.01
CA THR A 204 10.57 13.36 -15.80
C THR A 204 11.87 14.15 -15.72
N ALA A 205 12.99 13.55 -16.11
CA ALA A 205 14.29 14.24 -16.17
C ALA A 205 14.28 15.38 -17.22
N LEU A 206 13.64 15.16 -18.37
CA LEU A 206 13.48 16.20 -19.40
C LEU A 206 12.61 17.35 -18.90
N LEU A 207 11.49 17.05 -18.21
CA LEU A 207 10.63 18.08 -17.62
C LEU A 207 11.38 18.89 -16.55
N LEU A 208 12.14 18.22 -15.69
CA LEU A 208 12.99 18.87 -14.69
C LEU A 208 14.03 19.79 -15.35
N GLY A 209 14.74 19.30 -16.36
CA GLY A 209 15.73 20.09 -17.10
C GLY A 209 15.10 21.32 -17.79
N TRP A 210 13.92 21.15 -18.39
CA TRP A 210 13.17 22.24 -18.97
C TRP A 210 12.76 23.28 -17.93
N ALA A 211 12.24 22.84 -16.76
CA ALA A 211 11.80 23.74 -15.69
C ALA A 211 12.97 24.58 -15.15
N ILE A 212 14.12 23.96 -14.89
CA ILE A 212 15.34 24.64 -14.45
C ILE A 212 15.83 25.66 -15.50
N TRP A 213 15.87 25.26 -16.76
CA TRP A 213 16.28 26.13 -17.86
C TRP A 213 15.36 27.34 -18.01
N LYS A 214 14.04 27.12 -18.00
CA LYS A 214 13.04 28.17 -18.18
C LYS A 214 12.96 29.13 -16.99
N ALA A 215 13.24 28.65 -15.79
CA ALA A 215 13.31 29.47 -14.58
C ALA A 215 14.70 30.11 -14.36
N HIS A 216 15.60 30.05 -15.33
CA HIS A 216 16.95 30.62 -15.29
C HIS A 216 17.82 30.08 -14.14
N GLY A 217 17.70 28.79 -13.81
CA GLY A 217 18.47 28.10 -12.79
C GLY A 217 17.68 27.79 -11.53
N LEU A 218 18.39 27.50 -10.43
CA LEU A 218 17.79 27.10 -9.14
C LEU A 218 17.72 28.25 -8.11
N GLY A 219 18.08 29.46 -8.47
CA GLY A 219 18.14 30.60 -7.55
C GLY A 219 16.81 30.89 -6.83
N TYR A 220 15.70 30.76 -7.55
CA TYR A 220 14.35 30.96 -7.02
C TYR A 220 14.00 29.94 -5.91
N LEU A 221 14.51 28.72 -6.00
CA LEU A 221 14.29 27.67 -5.00
C LEU A 221 14.94 28.04 -3.66
N LEU A 222 16.20 28.53 -3.73
CA LEU A 222 16.97 28.90 -2.55
C LEU A 222 16.41 30.16 -1.86
N THR A 223 15.71 31.02 -2.59
CA THR A 223 15.08 32.24 -2.07
C THR A 223 13.66 32.05 -1.58
N GLN A 224 13.05 30.89 -1.85
CA GLN A 224 11.69 30.58 -1.41
C GLN A 224 11.62 30.51 0.12
N GLN A 225 10.90 31.46 0.70
CA GLN A 225 10.71 31.50 2.15
C GLN A 225 9.56 30.59 2.57
N SER A 226 9.64 30.11 3.82
CA SER A 226 8.53 29.44 4.48
C SER A 226 7.46 30.45 4.87
N ASN A 227 6.20 30.07 4.79
CA ASN A 227 5.09 30.87 5.31
C ASN A 227 5.01 30.87 6.85
N PHE A 228 5.81 30.01 7.49
CA PHE A 228 5.85 29.89 8.95
C PHE A 228 6.95 30.76 9.53
N HIS A 229 6.58 31.67 10.44
CA HIS A 229 7.51 32.60 11.09
C HIS A 229 8.06 32.05 12.43
N SER A 230 7.48 30.96 12.92
CA SER A 230 7.88 30.30 14.17
C SER A 230 7.72 28.80 14.11
N PHE A 231 8.46 28.09 14.98
CA PHE A 231 8.30 26.65 15.16
C PHE A 231 6.88 26.29 15.64
N ARG A 232 6.25 27.16 16.42
CA ARG A 232 4.89 26.95 16.92
C ARG A 232 3.85 26.94 15.79
N GLU A 233 4.05 27.73 14.74
CA GLU A 233 3.20 27.73 13.56
C GLU A 233 3.48 26.53 12.64
N PHE A 234 4.76 26.18 12.51
CA PHE A 234 5.20 25.06 11.66
C PHE A 234 4.77 23.70 12.20
N TRP A 235 4.90 23.48 13.52
CA TRP A 235 4.76 22.17 14.14
C TRP A 235 3.43 21.48 13.87
N PRO A 236 2.25 22.11 13.99
CA PRO A 236 0.97 21.47 13.70
C PRO A 236 0.87 20.99 12.25
N ILE A 237 1.33 21.80 11.29
CA ILE A 237 1.31 21.44 9.86
C ILE A 237 2.33 20.33 9.57
N PHE A 238 3.50 20.40 10.19
CA PHE A 238 4.53 19.36 10.04
C PHE A 238 4.02 17.99 10.53
N ILE A 239 3.41 17.91 11.69
CA ILE A 239 2.98 16.64 12.27
C ILE A 239 1.85 15.99 11.47
N ILE A 240 0.86 16.74 11.08
CA ILE A 240 -0.24 16.19 10.27
C ILE A 240 0.28 15.79 8.87
N SER A 241 1.19 16.56 8.30
CA SER A 241 1.86 16.24 7.04
C SER A 241 2.72 14.99 7.17
N LEU A 242 3.51 14.86 8.24
CA LEU A 242 4.31 13.67 8.52
C LEU A 242 3.43 12.41 8.65
N THR A 243 2.30 12.53 9.36
CA THR A 243 1.30 11.46 9.46
C THR A 243 0.75 11.08 8.07
N GLY A 244 0.47 12.07 7.23
CA GLY A 244 0.07 11.86 5.84
C GLY A 244 1.14 11.16 5.00
N MET A 245 2.43 11.53 5.16
CA MET A 245 3.54 10.86 4.46
C MET A 245 3.68 9.39 4.86
N ILE A 246 3.53 9.09 6.16
CA ILE A 246 3.48 7.69 6.65
C ILE A 246 2.24 7.00 6.09
N GLY A 247 1.09 7.70 6.11
CA GLY A 247 -0.18 7.24 5.55
C GLY A 247 -0.06 6.79 4.11
N PHE A 248 0.68 7.51 3.28
CA PHE A 248 0.87 7.18 1.85
C PHE A 248 1.26 5.73 1.61
N TRP A 249 2.17 5.18 2.43
CA TRP A 249 2.62 3.80 2.36
C TRP A 249 2.04 2.89 3.44
N ALA A 250 1.07 3.35 4.21
CA ALA A 250 0.49 2.56 5.30
C ALA A 250 -0.18 1.26 4.81
N THR A 251 -0.72 1.24 3.59
CA THR A 251 -1.21 0.00 2.95
C THR A 251 -0.07 -1.01 2.77
N LEU A 252 1.07 -0.58 2.23
CA LEU A 252 2.22 -1.45 2.00
C LEU A 252 2.91 -1.88 3.30
N SER A 253 2.78 -1.10 4.35
CA SER A 253 3.25 -1.53 5.68
C SER A 253 2.55 -2.79 6.19
N LEU A 254 1.36 -3.10 5.68
CA LEU A 254 0.62 -4.32 5.97
C LEU A 254 0.90 -5.43 4.95
N ASN A 255 0.73 -5.10 3.67
CA ASN A 255 0.69 -6.10 2.60
C ASN A 255 2.04 -6.36 1.91
N MET A 256 3.14 -5.85 2.44
CA MET A 256 4.45 -6.16 1.89
C MET A 256 4.74 -7.68 1.80
N PRO A 257 4.16 -8.56 2.64
CA PRO A 257 4.21 -10.00 2.44
C PRO A 257 3.74 -10.49 1.05
N ASP A 258 2.81 -9.78 0.39
CA ASP A 258 2.34 -10.13 -0.96
C ASP A 258 3.47 -10.13 -1.99
N PHE A 259 4.51 -9.32 -1.77
CA PHE A 259 5.70 -9.21 -2.59
C PHE A 259 6.88 -10.00 -2.00
N THR A 260 7.09 -9.92 -0.69
CA THR A 260 8.25 -10.56 -0.05
C THR A 260 8.12 -12.07 0.07
N ARG A 261 6.92 -12.65 -0.17
CA ARG A 261 6.74 -14.09 -0.33
C ARG A 261 7.55 -14.70 -1.49
N PHE A 262 8.01 -13.87 -2.43
CA PHE A 262 8.90 -14.28 -3.52
C PHE A 262 10.38 -14.05 -3.21
N GLY A 263 10.72 -13.55 -2.03
CA GLY A 263 12.07 -13.17 -1.65
C GLY A 263 13.02 -14.34 -1.48
N HIS A 264 14.23 -14.21 -2.06
CA HIS A 264 15.31 -15.19 -1.93
C HIS A 264 15.87 -15.21 -0.51
N SER A 265 16.05 -14.05 0.13
CA SER A 265 16.56 -13.97 1.51
C SER A 265 16.03 -12.73 2.26
N GLN A 266 16.10 -12.79 3.60
CA GLN A 266 15.76 -11.65 4.46
C GLN A 266 16.68 -10.45 4.22
N ARG A 267 17.96 -10.72 3.96
CA ARG A 267 18.95 -9.66 3.72
C ARG A 267 18.65 -8.90 2.44
N GLU A 268 18.35 -9.61 1.36
CA GLU A 268 18.09 -9.00 0.06
C GLU A 268 16.80 -8.16 0.07
N GLN A 269 15.72 -8.67 0.67
CA GLN A 269 14.49 -7.89 0.75
C GLN A 269 14.68 -6.65 1.63
N ALA A 270 15.42 -6.76 2.74
CA ALA A 270 15.65 -5.63 3.64
C ALA A 270 16.52 -4.55 2.99
N ILE A 271 17.68 -4.94 2.40
CA ILE A 271 18.59 -3.99 1.73
C ILE A 271 17.86 -3.29 0.57
N GLY A 272 17.15 -4.05 -0.28
CA GLY A 272 16.45 -3.48 -1.43
C GLY A 272 15.44 -2.41 -1.01
N GLN A 273 14.69 -2.65 0.07
CA GLN A 273 13.70 -1.71 0.59
C GLN A 273 14.35 -0.51 1.29
N VAL A 274 15.35 -0.74 2.16
CA VAL A 274 16.06 0.33 2.90
C VAL A 274 16.72 1.32 1.95
N VAL A 275 17.38 0.81 0.92
CA VAL A 275 18.06 1.67 -0.05
C VAL A 275 17.06 2.36 -0.98
N ALA A 276 16.04 1.67 -1.44
CA ALA A 276 15.21 2.21 -2.51
C ALA A 276 14.08 3.11 -2.01
N LEU A 277 13.30 2.74 -0.98
CA LEU A 277 12.12 3.52 -0.60
C LEU A 277 12.44 4.96 -0.19
N PRO A 278 13.27 5.24 0.84
CA PRO A 278 13.51 6.63 1.24
C PRO A 278 14.24 7.44 0.16
N THR A 279 15.20 6.84 -0.53
CA THR A 279 15.99 7.56 -1.55
C THR A 279 15.14 7.90 -2.77
N THR A 280 14.37 6.96 -3.29
CA THR A 280 13.54 7.19 -4.49
C THR A 280 12.44 8.19 -4.21
N MET A 281 11.76 8.07 -3.07
CA MET A 281 10.72 9.02 -2.67
C MET A 281 11.29 10.42 -2.48
N THR A 282 12.45 10.56 -1.84
CA THR A 282 13.08 11.88 -1.64
C THR A 282 13.58 12.49 -2.94
N LEU A 283 14.18 11.69 -3.83
CA LEU A 283 14.65 12.17 -5.13
C LEU A 283 13.46 12.63 -6.01
N PHE A 284 12.40 11.83 -6.09
CA PHE A 284 11.23 12.20 -6.88
C PHE A 284 10.50 13.40 -6.28
N ALA A 285 10.43 13.48 -4.94
CA ALA A 285 9.93 14.66 -4.24
C ALA A 285 10.78 15.92 -4.52
N ALA A 286 12.10 15.80 -4.54
CA ALA A 286 12.98 16.91 -4.89
C ALA A 286 12.73 17.41 -6.32
N MET A 287 12.56 16.49 -7.28
CA MET A 287 12.19 16.86 -8.66
C MET A 287 10.85 17.59 -8.69
N SER A 288 9.83 17.10 -7.98
CA SER A 288 8.52 17.73 -7.88
C SER A 288 8.62 19.14 -7.25
N VAL A 289 9.34 19.29 -6.14
CA VAL A 289 9.56 20.59 -5.47
C VAL A 289 10.23 21.58 -6.42
N VAL A 290 11.27 21.16 -7.15
CA VAL A 290 11.95 22.03 -8.12
C VAL A 290 11.00 22.44 -9.24
N ILE A 291 10.25 21.53 -9.82
CA ILE A 291 9.31 21.80 -10.92
C ILE A 291 8.18 22.74 -10.42
N THR A 292 7.58 22.45 -9.25
CA THR A 292 6.49 23.29 -8.70
C THR A 292 6.98 24.69 -8.36
N SER A 293 8.15 24.80 -7.75
CA SER A 293 8.75 26.11 -7.44
C SER A 293 9.14 26.89 -8.70
N ALA A 294 9.62 26.21 -9.74
CA ALA A 294 9.85 26.82 -11.05
C ALA A 294 8.55 27.32 -11.69
N ALA A 295 7.48 26.56 -11.55
CA ALA A 295 6.17 26.92 -12.09
C ALA A 295 5.62 28.22 -11.50
N LEU A 296 5.87 28.51 -10.23
CA LEU A 296 5.54 29.80 -9.58
C LEU A 296 6.21 30.99 -10.27
N VAL A 297 7.42 30.80 -10.78
CA VAL A 297 8.16 31.84 -11.51
C VAL A 297 7.74 31.94 -12.96
N ILE A 298 7.51 30.80 -13.61
CA ILE A 298 7.19 30.71 -15.04
C ILE A 298 5.74 31.14 -15.30
N TYR A 299 4.83 30.79 -14.39
CA TYR A 299 3.39 31.03 -14.49
C TYR A 299 2.85 31.80 -13.28
N PRO A 300 3.22 33.08 -13.08
CA PRO A 300 2.86 33.85 -11.88
C PRO A 300 1.35 34.12 -11.74
N HIS A 301 0.56 33.84 -12.77
CA HIS A 301 -0.90 34.01 -12.77
C HIS A 301 -1.67 32.74 -12.35
N MET A 302 -0.99 31.58 -12.30
CA MET A 302 -1.62 30.36 -11.79
C MET A 302 -1.81 30.44 -10.27
N LYS A 303 -2.95 29.93 -9.83
CA LYS A 303 -3.22 29.82 -8.40
C LYS A 303 -2.41 28.68 -7.78
N MET A 304 -2.09 28.82 -6.50
CA MET A 304 -1.31 27.85 -5.75
C MET A 304 -2.00 26.47 -5.68
N ASP A 305 -3.32 26.44 -5.66
CA ASP A 305 -4.16 25.25 -5.68
C ASP A 305 -4.20 24.56 -7.05
N GLU A 306 -3.76 25.20 -8.12
CA GLU A 306 -3.61 24.61 -9.45
C GLU A 306 -2.19 24.06 -9.69
N LEU A 307 -1.18 24.70 -9.07
CA LEU A 307 0.23 24.34 -9.26
C LEU A 307 0.64 23.01 -8.62
N TRP A 308 -0.15 22.51 -7.67
CA TRP A 308 0.13 21.22 -7.04
C TRP A 308 -0.21 20.03 -7.97
N ASP A 309 -1.00 20.27 -9.01
CA ASP A 309 -1.41 19.28 -9.99
C ASP A 309 -0.54 19.36 -11.27
N PRO A 310 0.34 18.38 -11.51
CA PRO A 310 1.24 18.44 -12.66
C PRO A 310 0.51 18.31 -14.01
N ILE A 311 -0.69 17.76 -14.04
CA ILE A 311 -1.49 17.65 -15.28
C ILE A 311 -1.96 19.04 -15.69
N LYS A 312 -2.49 19.82 -14.75
CA LYS A 312 -2.89 21.22 -14.98
C LYS A 312 -1.71 22.09 -15.37
N LEU A 313 -0.55 21.88 -14.74
CA LEU A 313 0.67 22.60 -15.07
C LEU A 313 1.11 22.35 -16.52
N VAL A 314 1.18 21.09 -16.94
CA VAL A 314 1.58 20.74 -18.32
C VAL A 314 0.54 21.21 -19.34
N GLY A 315 -0.74 21.24 -18.96
CA GLY A 315 -1.81 21.78 -19.80
C GLY A 315 -1.64 23.28 -20.18
N GLN A 316 -0.82 24.04 -19.44
CA GLN A 316 -0.49 25.46 -19.75
C GLN A 316 0.60 25.60 -20.83
N PHE A 317 1.22 24.54 -21.28
CA PHE A 317 2.25 24.61 -22.30
C PHE A 317 1.64 24.99 -23.67
N HIS A 318 2.36 25.80 -24.45
CA HIS A 318 1.88 26.21 -25.76
C HIS A 318 2.21 25.21 -26.87
N ASN A 319 3.09 24.25 -26.62
CA ASN A 319 3.53 23.29 -27.61
C ASN A 319 2.72 22.00 -27.51
N VAL A 320 1.86 21.77 -28.51
CA VAL A 320 0.99 20.58 -28.60
C VAL A 320 1.77 19.26 -28.48
N ALA A 321 2.94 19.16 -29.14
CA ALA A 321 3.74 17.94 -29.09
C ALA A 321 4.28 17.67 -27.68
N VAL A 322 4.69 18.71 -26.97
CA VAL A 322 5.17 18.59 -25.57
C VAL A 322 4.03 18.15 -24.65
N ILE A 323 2.85 18.75 -24.78
CA ILE A 323 1.66 18.35 -24.00
C ILE A 323 1.32 16.88 -24.30
N ALA A 324 1.20 16.53 -25.58
CA ALA A 324 0.82 15.18 -26.00
C ALA A 324 1.80 14.12 -25.49
N ILE A 325 3.11 14.33 -25.64
CA ILE A 325 4.14 13.38 -25.18
C ILE A 325 4.13 13.28 -23.65
N SER A 326 4.04 14.41 -22.95
CA SER A 326 4.01 14.42 -21.49
C SER A 326 2.77 13.70 -20.94
N MET A 327 1.59 13.98 -21.47
CA MET A 327 0.34 13.36 -21.03
C MET A 327 0.27 11.88 -21.40
N PHE A 328 0.74 11.49 -22.58
CA PHE A 328 0.90 10.08 -22.94
C PHE A 328 1.81 9.35 -21.94
N THR A 329 2.91 10.00 -21.52
CA THR A 329 3.81 9.46 -20.50
C THR A 329 3.07 9.23 -19.18
N VAL A 330 2.29 10.22 -18.72
CA VAL A 330 1.49 10.12 -17.49
C VAL A 330 0.46 8.99 -17.61
N VAL A 331 -0.24 8.87 -18.72
CA VAL A 331 -1.22 7.79 -18.98
C VAL A 331 -0.57 6.41 -18.82
N VAL A 332 0.58 6.19 -19.47
CA VAL A 332 1.29 4.90 -19.42
C VAL A 332 1.84 4.61 -18.03
N ALA A 333 2.46 5.61 -17.38
CA ALA A 333 3.01 5.48 -16.04
C ALA A 333 1.91 5.14 -15.01
N THR A 334 0.82 5.91 -15.04
CA THR A 334 -0.30 5.74 -14.13
C THR A 334 -0.96 4.38 -14.31
N LEU A 335 -1.09 3.90 -15.54
CA LEU A 335 -1.64 2.58 -15.84
C LEU A 335 -0.81 1.45 -15.21
N ALA A 336 0.51 1.48 -15.40
CA ALA A 336 1.43 0.49 -14.85
C ALA A 336 1.41 0.48 -13.32
N VAL A 337 1.60 1.65 -12.70
CA VAL A 337 1.64 1.80 -11.24
C VAL A 337 0.31 1.42 -10.61
N ASN A 338 -0.83 1.82 -11.21
CA ASN A 338 -2.15 1.56 -10.65
C ASN A 338 -2.42 0.06 -10.49
N ILE A 339 -2.12 -0.73 -11.51
CA ILE A 339 -2.36 -2.17 -11.46
C ILE A 339 -1.40 -2.84 -10.48
N ALA A 340 -0.11 -2.51 -10.51
CA ALA A 340 0.89 -3.12 -9.63
C ALA A 340 0.62 -2.82 -8.14
N ALA A 341 0.37 -1.56 -7.79
CA ALA A 341 0.23 -1.13 -6.40
C ALA A 341 -1.18 -1.37 -5.84
N ASN A 342 -2.23 -1.18 -6.66
CA ASN A 342 -3.59 -1.05 -6.17
C ASN A 342 -4.53 -2.20 -6.54
N VAL A 343 -4.08 -3.20 -7.32
CA VAL A 343 -4.92 -4.34 -7.71
C VAL A 343 -4.46 -5.66 -7.09
N VAL A 344 -3.14 -5.92 -7.09
CA VAL A 344 -2.60 -7.22 -6.67
C VAL A 344 -3.02 -7.59 -5.26
N SER A 345 -2.84 -6.67 -4.32
CA SER A 345 -3.12 -6.96 -2.93
C SER A 345 -4.61 -6.98 -2.57
N PRO A 346 -5.47 -6.02 -2.99
CA PRO A 346 -6.90 -6.15 -2.71
C PRO A 346 -7.52 -7.38 -3.37
N ALA A 347 -7.01 -7.85 -4.50
CA ALA A 347 -7.44 -9.12 -5.08
C ALA A 347 -7.14 -10.31 -4.15
N ASN A 348 -5.97 -10.33 -3.49
CA ASN A 348 -5.63 -11.30 -2.47
C ASN A 348 -6.53 -11.18 -1.24
N ASP A 349 -6.83 -9.96 -0.79
CA ASP A 349 -7.67 -9.68 0.37
C ASP A 349 -9.10 -10.18 0.15
N PHE A 350 -9.70 -9.89 -1.01
CA PHE A 350 -11.02 -10.40 -1.38
C PHE A 350 -11.02 -11.92 -1.55
N ALA A 351 -9.97 -12.50 -2.13
CA ALA A 351 -9.82 -13.94 -2.24
C ALA A 351 -9.70 -14.61 -0.86
N ASN A 352 -9.16 -13.94 0.15
CA ASN A 352 -9.12 -14.45 1.53
C ASN A 352 -10.52 -14.48 2.15
N ALA A 353 -11.36 -13.47 1.88
CA ALA A 353 -12.72 -13.41 2.40
C ALA A 353 -13.62 -14.52 1.81
N PHE A 354 -13.47 -14.80 0.51
CA PHE A 354 -14.24 -15.79 -0.21
C PHE A 354 -13.35 -16.72 -1.06
N PRO A 355 -12.56 -17.63 -0.44
CA PRO A 355 -11.49 -18.36 -1.12
C PRO A 355 -11.94 -19.23 -2.29
N LYS A 356 -13.17 -19.73 -2.25
CA LYS A 356 -13.73 -20.59 -3.31
C LYS A 356 -14.33 -19.82 -4.48
N TRP A 357 -14.68 -18.56 -4.29
CA TRP A 357 -15.55 -17.80 -5.22
C TRP A 357 -14.80 -16.65 -5.88
N ILE A 358 -13.83 -16.05 -5.19
CA ILE A 358 -13.09 -14.90 -5.68
C ILE A 358 -11.70 -15.36 -6.12
N SER A 359 -11.46 -15.22 -7.42
CA SER A 359 -10.13 -15.32 -8.03
C SER A 359 -9.44 -13.95 -8.06
N PHE A 360 -8.15 -13.93 -8.37
CA PHE A 360 -7.42 -12.68 -8.61
C PHE A 360 -8.15 -11.75 -9.60
N ARG A 361 -8.66 -12.29 -10.71
CA ARG A 361 -9.39 -11.49 -11.71
C ARG A 361 -10.67 -10.89 -11.14
N THR A 362 -11.48 -11.69 -10.45
CA THR A 362 -12.72 -11.22 -9.83
C THR A 362 -12.44 -10.17 -8.75
N GLY A 363 -11.40 -10.37 -7.92
CA GLY A 363 -10.98 -9.40 -6.92
C GLY A 363 -10.52 -8.07 -7.55
N GLY A 364 -9.78 -8.13 -8.67
CA GLY A 364 -9.42 -6.94 -9.43
C GLY A 364 -10.61 -6.19 -10.02
N LEU A 365 -11.63 -6.90 -10.52
CA LEU A 365 -12.88 -6.27 -10.98
C LEU A 365 -13.64 -5.58 -9.83
N ILE A 366 -13.73 -6.23 -8.67
CA ILE A 366 -14.32 -5.63 -7.47
C ILE A 366 -13.57 -4.35 -7.10
N THR A 367 -12.23 -4.39 -7.11
CA THR A 367 -11.38 -3.21 -6.86
C THR A 367 -11.73 -2.06 -7.82
N GLY A 368 -11.89 -2.36 -9.11
CA GLY A 368 -12.23 -1.36 -10.13
C GLY A 368 -13.58 -0.70 -9.90
N VAL A 369 -14.60 -1.48 -9.57
CA VAL A 369 -15.95 -0.95 -9.30
C VAL A 369 -15.99 -0.13 -8.01
N VAL A 370 -15.44 -0.66 -6.91
CA VAL A 370 -15.39 0.05 -5.63
C VAL A 370 -14.60 1.35 -5.75
N GLY A 371 -13.51 1.36 -6.53
CA GLY A 371 -12.70 2.55 -6.77
C GLY A 371 -13.50 3.71 -7.39
N ILE A 372 -14.41 3.43 -8.34
CA ILE A 372 -15.32 4.46 -8.89
C ILE A 372 -16.28 4.96 -7.79
N LEU A 373 -16.88 4.04 -7.04
CA LEU A 373 -17.87 4.38 -5.99
C LEU A 373 -17.30 5.26 -4.88
N MET A 374 -15.99 5.24 -4.66
CA MET A 374 -15.29 6.10 -3.70
C MET A 374 -15.14 7.55 -4.16
N GLN A 375 -15.60 7.91 -5.35
CA GLN A 375 -15.64 9.29 -5.88
C GLN A 375 -14.27 9.98 -5.85
N PRO A 376 -13.25 9.42 -6.56
CA PRO A 376 -11.86 9.89 -6.49
C PRO A 376 -11.68 11.37 -6.86
N TRP A 377 -12.51 11.91 -7.73
CA TRP A 377 -12.52 13.34 -8.10
C TRP A 377 -12.75 14.26 -6.90
N ARG A 378 -13.46 13.81 -5.86
CA ARG A 378 -13.65 14.59 -4.62
C ARG A 378 -12.43 14.51 -3.70
N LEU A 379 -11.75 13.37 -3.68
CA LEU A 379 -10.56 13.19 -2.85
C LEU A 379 -9.37 14.02 -3.36
N LEU A 380 -9.35 14.33 -4.66
CA LEU A 380 -8.29 15.10 -5.32
C LEU A 380 -8.69 16.55 -5.60
N ALA A 381 -9.83 17.03 -5.09
CA ALA A 381 -10.30 18.37 -5.36
C ALA A 381 -9.32 19.46 -4.89
N ASP A 382 -8.60 19.22 -3.79
CA ASP A 382 -7.60 20.13 -3.23
C ASP A 382 -6.52 19.36 -2.42
N PRO A 383 -5.33 19.99 -2.16
CA PRO A 383 -4.27 19.38 -1.35
C PRO A 383 -4.71 19.04 0.07
N SER A 384 -5.59 19.84 0.65
CA SER A 384 -6.10 19.63 2.01
C SER A 384 -6.93 18.35 2.11
N GLY A 385 -7.84 18.14 1.14
CA GLY A 385 -8.60 16.90 1.02
C GLY A 385 -7.71 15.68 0.82
N TYR A 386 -6.70 15.80 -0.04
CA TYR A 386 -5.79 14.70 -0.33
C TYR A 386 -4.88 14.35 0.86
N ILE A 387 -4.13 15.31 1.41
CA ILE A 387 -3.15 15.04 2.46
C ILE A 387 -3.83 14.88 3.82
N PHE A 388 -4.66 15.83 4.23
CA PHE A 388 -5.12 15.92 5.61
C PHE A 388 -6.42 15.13 5.86
N ALA A 389 -7.25 14.91 4.86
CA ALA A 389 -8.44 14.08 5.00
C ALA A 389 -8.19 12.64 4.57
N TRP A 390 -7.74 12.40 3.34
CA TRP A 390 -7.57 11.04 2.81
C TRP A 390 -6.40 10.31 3.47
N LEU A 391 -5.16 10.83 3.36
CA LEU A 391 -3.97 10.12 3.84
C LEU A 391 -3.98 9.95 5.36
N VAL A 392 -4.26 11.01 6.11
CA VAL A 392 -4.33 10.94 7.58
C VAL A 392 -5.53 10.13 8.02
N GLY A 393 -6.69 10.29 7.35
CA GLY A 393 -7.93 9.66 7.72
C GLY A 393 -7.86 8.13 7.81
N TYR A 394 -7.29 7.46 6.82
CA TYR A 394 -7.18 6.00 6.87
C TYR A 394 -5.93 5.51 7.62
N SER A 395 -4.92 6.36 7.79
CA SER A 395 -3.63 5.96 8.37
C SER A 395 -3.76 5.38 9.77
N GLY A 396 -4.65 5.95 10.60
CA GLY A 396 -4.89 5.48 11.96
C GLY A 396 -5.40 4.06 12.03
N GLY A 397 -6.33 3.70 11.14
CA GLY A 397 -6.86 2.33 11.04
C GLY A 397 -5.81 1.33 10.59
N LEU A 398 -5.04 1.65 9.55
CA LEU A 398 -3.98 0.78 9.06
C LEU A 398 -2.81 0.69 10.05
N GLY A 399 -2.50 1.80 10.75
CA GLY A 399 -1.54 1.82 11.85
C GLY A 399 -1.94 0.85 12.97
N SER A 400 -3.24 0.83 13.35
CA SER A 400 -3.77 -0.08 14.36
C SER A 400 -3.58 -1.54 13.97
N ILE A 401 -3.85 -1.89 12.71
CA ILE A 401 -3.62 -3.24 12.18
C ILE A 401 -2.13 -3.58 12.21
N ALA A 402 -1.26 -2.67 11.76
CA ALA A 402 0.19 -2.88 11.77
C ALA A 402 0.71 -3.14 13.19
N GLY A 403 0.22 -2.38 14.17
CA GLY A 403 0.55 -2.55 15.58
C GLY A 403 0.22 -3.94 16.09
N VAL A 404 -0.97 -4.45 15.82
CA VAL A 404 -1.39 -5.81 16.21
C VAL A 404 -0.53 -6.89 15.54
N LEU A 405 -0.30 -6.78 14.21
CA LEU A 405 0.46 -7.78 13.46
C LEU A 405 1.91 -7.87 13.94
N ILE A 406 2.55 -6.73 14.16
CA ILE A 406 3.93 -6.67 14.64
C ILE A 406 4.00 -7.18 16.08
N ALA A 407 3.07 -6.75 16.95
CA ALA A 407 3.00 -7.22 18.33
C ALA A 407 2.83 -8.75 18.39
N ASP A 408 1.91 -9.32 17.61
CA ASP A 408 1.71 -10.77 17.55
C ASP A 408 2.96 -11.50 17.07
N TYR A 409 3.46 -11.14 15.90
CA TYR A 409 4.51 -11.91 15.25
C TYR A 409 5.87 -11.82 15.94
N TRP A 410 6.27 -10.60 16.37
CA TRP A 410 7.59 -10.37 16.94
C TRP A 410 7.68 -10.66 18.43
N PHE A 411 6.65 -10.28 19.21
CA PHE A 411 6.68 -10.34 20.67
C PHE A 411 5.93 -11.54 21.23
N VAL A 412 4.75 -11.88 20.69
CA VAL A 412 3.97 -13.03 21.20
C VAL A 412 4.51 -14.34 20.64
N ARG A 413 4.74 -14.41 19.32
CA ARG A 413 5.15 -15.64 18.62
C ARG A 413 6.64 -15.79 18.39
N ASN A 414 7.44 -14.78 18.72
CA ASN A 414 8.90 -14.83 18.52
C ASN A 414 9.28 -15.28 17.10
N LYS A 415 8.59 -14.77 16.07
CA LYS A 415 8.79 -15.04 14.64
C LYS A 415 8.53 -16.50 14.23
N ARG A 416 7.69 -17.23 14.96
CA ARG A 416 7.34 -18.63 14.67
C ARG A 416 5.86 -18.73 14.31
N LEU A 417 5.56 -19.37 13.16
CA LEU A 417 4.22 -19.65 12.69
C LEU A 417 4.10 -21.12 12.29
N GLU A 418 2.96 -21.69 12.63
CA GLU A 418 2.53 -23.02 12.17
C GLU A 418 1.93 -22.89 10.76
N LEU A 419 2.79 -23.04 9.70
CA LEU A 419 2.41 -22.72 8.33
C LEU A 419 1.17 -23.49 7.84
N GLY A 420 1.08 -24.80 8.15
CA GLY A 420 -0.06 -25.63 7.80
C GLY A 420 -1.37 -25.18 8.45
N ASP A 421 -1.29 -24.74 9.71
CA ASP A 421 -2.45 -24.34 10.50
C ASP A 421 -3.07 -23.01 10.06
N LEU A 422 -2.31 -22.17 9.34
CA LEU A 422 -2.87 -20.98 8.70
C LEU A 422 -3.95 -21.30 7.65
N TYR A 423 -3.97 -22.52 7.15
CA TYR A 423 -4.93 -22.98 6.13
C TYR A 423 -5.97 -23.95 6.68
N ARG A 424 -6.08 -24.11 8.00
CA ARG A 424 -6.99 -25.06 8.64
C ARG A 424 -8.10 -24.38 9.39
N THR A 425 -9.30 -24.94 9.31
CA THR A 425 -10.45 -24.47 10.10
C THR A 425 -10.42 -24.97 11.54
N LYS A 426 -9.59 -25.98 11.84
CA LYS A 426 -9.34 -26.50 13.19
C LYS A 426 -7.84 -26.61 13.38
N GLY A 427 -7.24 -25.67 14.05
CA GLY A 427 -5.79 -25.58 14.29
C GLY A 427 -5.46 -24.45 15.26
N SER A 428 -4.19 -24.16 15.42
CA SER A 428 -3.66 -23.16 16.37
C SER A 428 -4.23 -21.76 16.20
N TYR A 429 -4.74 -21.41 14.99
CA TYR A 429 -5.28 -20.10 14.68
C TYR A 429 -6.81 -20.04 14.59
N THR A 430 -7.49 -21.08 15.05
CA THR A 430 -8.95 -21.11 15.05
C THR A 430 -9.53 -20.22 16.14
N TYR A 431 -8.86 -20.08 17.27
CA TYR A 431 -9.31 -19.28 18.42
C TYR A 431 -10.80 -19.53 18.75
N SER A 432 -11.58 -18.46 18.91
CA SER A 432 -13.03 -18.57 19.14
C SER A 432 -13.75 -18.58 17.78
N SER A 433 -14.02 -19.78 17.26
CA SER A 433 -14.73 -19.96 15.95
C SER A 433 -14.10 -19.21 14.79
N GLY A 434 -12.78 -19.16 14.72
CA GLY A 434 -12.02 -18.49 13.66
C GLY A 434 -11.69 -17.02 13.95
N TRP A 435 -12.02 -16.49 15.13
CA TRP A 435 -11.82 -15.11 15.52
C TRP A 435 -10.96 -14.97 16.77
N ASN A 436 -9.92 -14.17 16.72
CA ASN A 436 -9.20 -13.71 17.91
C ASN A 436 -9.76 -12.35 18.35
N TRP A 437 -10.72 -12.36 19.27
CA TRP A 437 -11.37 -11.16 19.77
C TRP A 437 -10.38 -10.14 20.37
N ARG A 438 -9.21 -10.59 20.84
CA ARG A 438 -8.15 -9.72 21.40
C ARG A 438 -7.57 -8.82 20.34
N ALA A 439 -7.29 -9.38 19.16
CA ALA A 439 -6.79 -8.61 18.01
C ALA A 439 -7.85 -7.64 17.48
N VAL A 440 -9.10 -8.09 17.40
CA VAL A 440 -10.23 -7.25 16.99
C VAL A 440 -10.41 -6.09 17.96
N LEU A 441 -10.48 -6.36 19.26
CA LEU A 441 -10.67 -5.33 20.29
C LEU A 441 -9.49 -4.35 20.32
N ALA A 442 -8.25 -4.83 20.21
CA ALA A 442 -7.08 -3.97 20.15
C ALA A 442 -7.10 -3.04 18.91
N THR A 443 -7.51 -3.57 17.76
CA THR A 443 -7.68 -2.76 16.55
C THR A 443 -8.77 -1.70 16.73
N LEU A 444 -9.92 -2.07 17.30
CA LEU A 444 -11.02 -1.13 17.55
C LEU A 444 -10.60 -0.01 18.50
N ILE A 445 -9.89 -0.32 19.59
CA ILE A 445 -9.37 0.69 20.53
C ILE A 445 -8.38 1.61 19.80
N GLY A 446 -7.44 1.06 19.01
CA GLY A 446 -6.50 1.85 18.24
C GLY A 446 -7.19 2.79 17.25
N CYS A 447 -8.15 2.28 16.48
CA CYS A 447 -8.96 3.07 15.55
C CYS A 447 -9.76 4.18 16.27
N THR A 448 -10.41 3.84 17.38
CA THR A 448 -11.19 4.80 18.15
C THR A 448 -10.32 5.95 18.66
N LEU A 449 -9.16 5.65 19.24
CA LEU A 449 -8.25 6.68 19.73
C LEU A 449 -7.65 7.50 18.58
N ALA A 450 -7.33 6.89 17.45
CA ALA A 450 -6.80 7.59 16.28
C ALA A 450 -7.82 8.54 15.64
N TRP A 451 -9.12 8.23 15.69
CA TRP A 451 -10.17 8.98 15.00
C TRP A 451 -11.05 9.84 15.91
N ILE A 452 -10.95 9.68 17.24
CA ILE A 452 -11.80 10.42 18.17
C ILE A 452 -11.68 11.94 18.02
N GLY A 453 -10.52 12.45 17.61
CA GLY A 453 -10.27 13.86 17.33
C GLY A 453 -11.06 14.44 16.15
N LEU A 454 -11.70 13.58 15.32
CA LEU A 454 -12.64 14.03 14.29
C LEU A 454 -13.98 14.47 14.87
N VAL A 455 -14.38 13.90 16.02
CA VAL A 455 -15.67 14.15 16.68
C VAL A 455 -15.50 15.05 17.89
N VAL A 456 -14.41 14.92 18.64
CA VAL A 456 -14.13 15.68 19.87
C VAL A 456 -12.98 16.67 19.59
N PRO A 457 -13.25 17.98 19.43
CA PRO A 457 -12.23 18.98 19.07
C PRO A 457 -11.06 19.05 20.06
N LEU A 458 -11.31 18.85 21.36
CA LEU A 458 -10.26 18.83 22.39
C LEU A 458 -9.22 17.72 22.15
N LEU A 459 -9.62 16.62 21.50
CA LEU A 459 -8.77 15.45 21.19
C LEU A 459 -8.23 15.49 19.76
N ARG A 460 -8.36 16.63 19.05
CA ARG A 460 -7.83 16.80 17.69
C ARG A 460 -6.36 16.36 17.53
N PRO A 461 -5.46 16.62 18.49
CA PRO A 461 -4.08 16.15 18.40
C PRO A 461 -3.95 14.64 18.23
N LEU A 462 -4.86 13.83 18.76
CA LEU A 462 -4.82 12.36 18.55
C LEU A 462 -5.04 12.02 17.08
N TYR A 463 -5.89 12.77 16.37
CA TYR A 463 -6.09 12.59 14.93
C TYR A 463 -4.89 13.09 14.12
N ASP A 464 -4.27 14.21 14.51
CA ASP A 464 -3.09 14.72 13.80
C ASP A 464 -1.92 13.74 13.85
N TYR A 465 -1.86 12.91 14.90
CA TYR A 465 -0.93 11.79 15.07
C TYR A 465 -1.56 10.43 14.77
N ALA A 466 -2.64 10.34 13.97
CA ALA A 466 -3.50 9.17 13.85
C ALA A 466 -2.76 7.84 13.67
N TRP A 467 -1.74 7.80 12.80
CA TRP A 467 -0.97 6.57 12.57
C TRP A 467 -0.22 6.11 13.82
N PHE A 468 0.47 7.02 14.49
CA PHE A 468 1.26 6.72 15.70
C PHE A 468 0.35 6.29 16.86
N VAL A 469 -0.75 7.01 17.05
CA VAL A 469 -1.74 6.72 18.09
C VAL A 469 -2.38 5.35 17.84
N GLY A 470 -2.85 5.11 16.62
CA GLY A 470 -3.45 3.83 16.24
C GLY A 470 -2.48 2.66 16.41
N PHE A 471 -1.27 2.79 15.88
CA PHE A 471 -0.22 1.78 15.98
C PHE A 471 0.15 1.45 17.44
N GLY A 472 0.47 2.47 18.23
CA GLY A 472 0.91 2.29 19.61
C GLY A 472 -0.19 1.75 20.52
N ALA A 473 -1.39 2.34 20.44
CA ALA A 473 -2.53 1.92 21.25
C ALA A 473 -2.94 0.47 20.94
N ALA A 474 -3.04 0.12 19.66
CA ALA A 474 -3.39 -1.25 19.27
C ALA A 474 -2.32 -2.27 19.66
N ALA A 475 -1.03 -1.97 19.46
CA ALA A 475 0.06 -2.86 19.85
C ALA A 475 0.08 -3.12 21.36
N ILE A 476 0.02 -2.06 22.17
CA ILE A 476 0.03 -2.16 23.63
C ILE A 476 -1.21 -2.93 24.13
N THR A 477 -2.40 -2.56 23.64
CA THR A 477 -3.65 -3.24 24.01
C THR A 477 -3.59 -4.72 23.67
N TYR A 478 -3.09 -5.07 22.47
CA TYR A 478 -2.97 -6.46 22.05
C TYR A 478 -2.03 -7.25 22.98
N LEU A 479 -0.84 -6.73 23.26
CA LEU A 479 0.12 -7.38 24.17
C LEU A 479 -0.46 -7.57 25.58
N LEU A 480 -1.15 -6.58 26.12
CA LEU A 480 -1.80 -6.67 27.42
C LEU A 480 -2.90 -7.75 27.40
N LEU A 481 -3.78 -7.76 26.39
CA LEU A 481 -4.85 -8.75 26.29
C LEU A 481 -4.31 -10.18 26.10
N MET A 482 -3.23 -10.36 25.34
CA MET A 482 -2.60 -11.67 25.18
C MET A 482 -1.93 -12.17 26.46
N LYS A 483 -1.46 -11.26 27.34
CA LYS A 483 -0.88 -11.60 28.65
C LYS A 483 -1.93 -11.90 29.70
N ILE A 484 -2.99 -11.07 29.79
CA ILE A 484 -4.02 -11.18 30.83
C ILE A 484 -5.02 -12.31 30.55
N ALA A 485 -5.38 -12.47 29.30
CA ALA A 485 -6.34 -13.47 28.83
C ALA A 485 -5.75 -14.26 27.66
N PRO A 486 -4.74 -15.12 27.87
CA PRO A 486 -4.11 -15.87 26.79
C PRO A 486 -5.15 -16.75 26.06
N PRO A 487 -4.97 -16.99 24.74
CA PRO A 487 -5.82 -17.95 24.04
C PRO A 487 -5.65 -19.34 24.65
N GLN A 488 -6.71 -20.13 24.65
CA GLN A 488 -6.62 -21.52 25.09
C GLN A 488 -5.64 -22.26 24.17
N SER A 489 -4.77 -23.10 24.75
CA SER A 489 -3.88 -23.92 23.96
C SER A 489 -4.68 -24.89 23.07
N PRO A 490 -4.16 -25.33 21.91
CA PRO A 490 -4.81 -26.37 21.10
C PRO A 490 -5.17 -27.61 21.91
N GLU A 491 -4.31 -28.04 22.83
CA GLU A 491 -4.54 -29.16 23.74
C GLU A 491 -5.73 -28.93 24.70
N ALA A 492 -5.93 -27.71 25.19
CA ALA A 492 -7.07 -27.36 26.03
C ALA A 492 -8.39 -27.35 25.26
N LEU A 493 -8.36 -27.06 23.97
CA LEU A 493 -9.52 -27.13 23.08
C LEU A 493 -9.85 -28.59 22.70
N GLU A 494 -8.85 -29.45 22.52
CA GLU A 494 -9.02 -30.90 22.26
C GLU A 494 -9.67 -31.59 23.45
N ASN A 495 -9.23 -31.31 24.68
CA ASN A 495 -9.79 -31.88 25.90
C ASN A 495 -11.27 -31.53 26.13
N ARG A 496 -11.74 -30.37 25.59
CA ARG A 496 -13.17 -29.99 25.66
C ARG A 496 -14.05 -30.72 24.64
N HIS A 497 -13.52 -31.17 23.53
CA HIS A 497 -14.30 -31.70 22.41
C HIS A 497 -14.09 -33.20 22.17
N GLY A 498 -13.30 -33.88 23.03
CA GLY A 498 -13.23 -35.34 23.11
C GLY A 498 -12.78 -36.06 21.84
N LYS A 499 -12.02 -35.42 20.94
CA LYS A 499 -11.47 -36.09 19.75
C LYS A 499 -10.14 -35.53 19.26
N SER A 500 -9.22 -36.47 19.17
CA SER A 500 -8.16 -36.63 18.18
C SER A 500 -7.37 -35.40 17.72
N ARG A 501 -6.16 -35.46 18.13
CA ARG A 501 -4.95 -34.75 17.72
C ARG A 501 -5.01 -33.96 16.42
N VAL A 502 -4.66 -32.71 16.55
CA VAL A 502 -4.36 -31.79 15.46
C VAL A 502 -3.17 -32.34 14.67
N VAL A 503 -3.40 -32.66 13.43
CA VAL A 503 -2.39 -33.11 12.46
C VAL A 503 -1.31 -32.04 12.19
N GLY A 504 -1.32 -30.91 12.92
CA GLY A 504 -0.38 -29.79 12.79
C GLY A 504 1.08 -30.18 13.03
N GLU A 505 1.36 -30.91 14.09
CA GLU A 505 2.73 -31.36 14.42
C GLU A 505 3.33 -32.28 13.36
N ALA A 506 2.49 -33.07 12.68
CA ALA A 506 2.95 -33.95 11.59
C ALA A 506 3.47 -33.20 10.36
N PHE A 507 3.14 -31.92 10.20
CA PHE A 507 3.57 -31.10 9.07
C PHE A 507 4.88 -30.35 9.30
N TYR A 508 5.29 -30.25 10.56
CA TYR A 508 6.57 -29.67 10.95
C TYR A 508 7.44 -30.79 11.50
N ALA A 509 8.46 -31.17 10.79
CA ALA A 509 9.51 -31.98 11.39
C ALA A 509 10.64 -31.05 11.84
N PRO A 510 10.84 -30.82 13.14
CA PRO A 510 12.16 -30.54 13.65
C PRO A 510 13.02 -31.78 13.38
N GLY A 511 14.26 -31.58 13.01
CA GLY A 511 15.13 -32.68 12.56
C GLY A 511 15.64 -33.62 13.65
N SER A 512 14.81 -34.07 14.59
CA SER A 512 15.18 -35.07 15.59
C SER A 512 14.52 -36.40 15.28
N ASP A 513 15.28 -37.49 15.39
CA ASP A 513 14.79 -38.87 15.14
C ASP A 513 13.69 -39.32 16.14
N SER A 514 13.58 -38.64 17.31
CA SER A 514 12.51 -38.88 18.29
C SER A 514 11.12 -38.48 17.81
N ASP A 515 11.03 -37.52 16.89
CA ASP A 515 9.74 -37.04 16.36
C ASP A 515 9.23 -37.87 15.20
N LYS A 516 10.12 -38.62 14.51
CA LYS A 516 9.74 -39.58 13.46
C LYS A 516 8.96 -40.77 14.01
N ALA A 517 9.33 -41.24 15.20
CA ALA A 517 8.65 -42.39 15.84
C ALA A 517 7.20 -42.04 16.23
N LYS A 518 6.96 -40.83 16.73
CA LYS A 518 5.62 -40.33 17.11
C LYS A 518 4.69 -40.14 15.90
N VAL A 519 5.25 -39.79 14.73
CA VAL A 519 4.48 -39.60 13.49
C VAL A 519 4.02 -40.92 12.90
N VAL A 520 4.82 -42.00 13.02
CA VAL A 520 4.48 -43.36 12.50
C VAL A 520 3.38 -43.99 13.35
N GLU A 521 3.41 -43.81 14.67
CA GLU A 521 2.42 -44.36 15.61
C GLU A 521 1.03 -43.71 15.51
N GLN A 522 0.92 -42.56 14.87
CA GLN A 522 -0.34 -41.82 14.68
C GLN A 522 -1.03 -42.02 13.32
N ILE A 523 -0.36 -42.67 12.39
CA ILE A 523 -0.87 -43.01 11.04
C ILE A 523 -1.37 -44.47 10.96
N SER A 524 -0.97 -45.32 11.89
CA SER A 524 -1.51 -46.66 12.07
C SER A 524 -2.70 -46.66 13.04
#